data_2775faf4c73bdfae30bf156101c4a70e
#
_entry.id   2775faf4c73bdfae30bf156101c4a70e
#
_cell.length_a   1.000
_cell.length_b   1.000
_cell.length_c   1.000
_cell.angle_alpha   90.00
_cell.angle_beta   90.00
_cell.angle_gamma   90.00
#
_symmetry.space_group_name_H-M   'P 1'
#
loop_
_entity.id
_entity.type
_entity.pdbx_description
1 polymer ?
#
loop_
_entity_poly.entity_id
_entity_poly.type
_entity_poly.pdbx_seq_one_letter_code
_entity_poly.pdbx_strand_id
1 'polypeptide(L)'
;MHACDKIDLKILTLLQKNARITMTELAESVGLSTTPVTERVRRMERDGVISGCHARLNPQALGQHLLVFVEIKLRSKSGNIFEDFRREVMHIPQIMECHLVSGEYDYLIKVRLPNMNAYR
;
A
#
# COMPACT_ATOMS: atom_id res chain seq x y z
N MET A 1 6.39 -6.42 20.68
CA MET A 1 5.14 -5.94 20.01
C MET A 1 3.93 -6.42 20.78
N HIS A 2 2.99 -5.55 21.02
CA HIS A 2 1.78 -5.85 21.75
C HIS A 2 0.76 -6.54 20.83
N ALA A 3 0.15 -7.62 21.30
CA ALA A 3 -0.89 -8.28 20.51
C ALA A 3 -2.15 -7.41 20.48
N CYS A 4 -2.84 -7.42 19.36
CA CYS A 4 -4.09 -6.68 19.18
C CYS A 4 -5.27 -7.48 19.77
N ASP A 5 -6.07 -6.84 20.60
CA ASP A 5 -7.30 -7.43 21.13
C ASP A 5 -8.48 -7.15 20.19
N LYS A 6 -9.68 -7.58 20.59
CA LYS A 6 -10.88 -7.41 19.77
C LYS A 6 -11.23 -5.94 19.53
N ILE A 7 -10.98 -5.08 20.51
CA ILE A 7 -11.24 -3.65 20.39
C ILE A 7 -10.25 -3.03 19.41
N ASP A 8 -8.97 -3.39 19.49
CA ASP A 8 -7.96 -2.94 18.53
C ASP A 8 -8.33 -3.34 17.11
N LEU A 9 -8.77 -4.58 16.90
CA LEU A 9 -9.18 -5.05 15.58
C LEU A 9 -10.38 -4.29 15.03
N LYS A 10 -11.33 -3.95 15.90
CA LYS A 10 -12.49 -3.14 15.50
C LYS A 10 -12.09 -1.72 15.10
N ILE A 11 -11.17 -1.12 15.86
CA ILE A 11 -10.61 0.20 15.54
C ILE A 11 -9.92 0.15 14.17
N LEU A 12 -9.09 -0.86 13.93
CA LEU A 12 -8.38 -1.01 12.65
C LEU A 12 -9.34 -1.17 11.48
N THR A 13 -10.42 -1.93 11.66
CA THR A 13 -11.44 -2.12 10.63
C THR A 13 -12.10 -0.79 10.27
N LEU A 14 -12.42 0.03 11.27
CA LEU A 14 -13.03 1.34 11.04
C LEU A 14 -12.07 2.31 10.36
N LEU A 15 -10.79 2.30 10.77
CA LEU A 15 -9.76 3.14 10.15
C LEU A 15 -9.49 2.75 8.70
N GLN A 16 -9.55 1.46 8.38
CA GLN A 16 -9.39 1.01 6.99
C GLN A 16 -10.49 1.54 6.08
N LYS A 17 -11.70 1.67 6.61
CA LYS A 17 -12.83 2.20 5.85
C LYS A 17 -12.79 3.71 5.73
N ASN A 18 -12.33 4.39 6.78
CA ASN A 18 -12.27 5.85 6.81
C ASN A 18 -11.13 6.30 7.73
N ALA A 19 -9.98 6.62 7.15
CA ALA A 19 -8.82 7.07 7.92
C ALA A 19 -9.00 8.45 8.55
N ARG A 20 -10.06 9.18 8.16
CA ARG A 20 -10.39 10.50 8.72
C ARG A 20 -11.39 10.44 9.86
N ILE A 21 -11.81 9.25 10.26
CA ILE A 21 -12.71 9.09 11.40
C ILE A 21 -12.07 9.73 12.63
N THR A 22 -12.88 10.45 13.41
CA THR A 22 -12.38 11.13 14.60
C THR A 22 -12.22 10.15 15.76
N MET A 23 -11.40 10.51 16.75
CA MET A 23 -11.27 9.70 17.96
C MET A 23 -12.59 9.58 18.71
N THR A 24 -13.41 10.63 18.69
CA THR A 24 -14.75 10.61 19.29
C THR A 24 -15.65 9.57 18.61
N GLU A 25 -15.66 9.55 17.28
CA GLU A 25 -16.45 8.57 16.52
C GLU A 25 -15.96 7.15 16.74
N LEU A 26 -14.64 6.94 16.80
CA LEU A 26 -14.06 5.63 17.13
C LEU A 26 -14.48 5.19 18.52
N ALA A 27 -14.40 6.08 19.49
CA ALA A 27 -14.76 5.78 20.89
C ALA A 27 -16.21 5.36 21.01
N GLU A 28 -17.12 6.07 20.36
CA GLU A 28 -18.54 5.71 20.33
C GLU A 28 -18.75 4.34 19.71
N SER A 29 -18.06 4.04 18.63
CA SER A 29 -18.21 2.78 17.90
C SER A 29 -17.74 1.56 18.69
N VAL A 30 -16.75 1.73 19.56
CA VAL A 30 -16.20 0.62 20.36
C VAL A 30 -16.64 0.64 21.81
N GLY A 31 -17.46 1.62 22.19
CA GLY A 31 -18.02 1.69 23.56
C GLY A 31 -17.03 2.12 24.62
N LEU A 32 -16.05 2.94 24.27
CA LEU A 32 -15.05 3.47 25.19
C LEU A 32 -15.06 5.00 25.16
N SER A 33 -14.38 5.60 26.12
CA SER A 33 -14.11 7.03 26.08
C SER A 33 -12.94 7.33 25.14
N THR A 34 -12.77 8.61 24.81
CA THR A 34 -11.79 9.05 23.81
C THR A 34 -10.33 8.75 24.23
N THR A 35 -10.02 8.92 25.51
CA THR A 35 -8.67 8.76 26.01
C THR A 35 -8.09 7.35 25.77
N PRO A 36 -8.76 6.26 26.20
CA PRO A 36 -8.22 4.92 25.93
C PRO A 36 -8.17 4.57 24.45
N VAL A 37 -9.10 5.09 23.63
CA VAL A 37 -9.06 4.87 22.17
C VAL A 37 -7.85 5.56 21.57
N THR A 38 -7.59 6.80 21.94
CA THR A 38 -6.42 7.54 21.48
C THR A 38 -5.13 6.82 21.86
N GLU A 39 -5.04 6.28 23.08
CA GLU A 39 -3.88 5.52 23.52
C GLU A 39 -3.67 4.25 22.70
N ARG A 40 -4.76 3.54 22.38
CA ARG A 40 -4.70 2.34 21.55
C ARG A 40 -4.20 2.65 20.13
N VAL A 41 -4.71 3.71 19.52
CA VAL A 41 -4.30 4.12 18.18
C VAL A 41 -2.82 4.51 18.17
N ARG A 42 -2.38 5.32 19.14
CA ARG A 42 -0.97 5.71 19.24
C ARG A 42 -0.05 4.53 19.46
N ARG A 43 -0.47 3.56 20.27
CA ARG A 43 0.31 2.35 20.50
C ARG A 43 0.45 1.54 19.20
N MET A 44 -0.65 1.39 18.45
CA MET A 44 -0.62 0.66 17.18
C MET A 44 0.23 1.36 16.13
N GLU A 45 0.24 2.68 16.11
CA GLU A 45 1.13 3.45 15.24
C GLU A 45 2.59 3.26 15.65
N ARG A 46 2.88 3.35 16.93
CA ARG A 46 4.25 3.19 17.46
C ARG A 46 4.79 1.78 17.19
N ASP A 47 3.95 0.77 17.33
CA ASP A 47 4.34 -0.64 17.15
C ASP A 47 4.34 -1.07 15.68
N GLY A 48 3.96 -0.17 14.76
CA GLY A 48 3.97 -0.45 13.33
C GLY A 48 2.76 -1.26 12.84
N VAL A 49 1.76 -1.51 13.70
CA VAL A 49 0.51 -2.17 13.27
C VAL A 49 -0.22 -1.27 12.28
N ILE A 50 -0.24 0.03 12.55
CA ILE A 50 -0.67 1.03 11.59
C ILE A 50 0.61 1.61 10.99
N SER A 51 0.90 1.27 9.74
CA SER A 51 2.12 1.70 9.06
C SER A 51 2.00 3.11 8.46
N GLY A 52 0.79 3.60 8.31
CA GLY A 52 0.54 4.94 7.79
C GLY A 52 -0.89 5.11 7.34
N CYS A 53 -1.26 6.36 7.06
CA CYS A 53 -2.56 6.71 6.50
C CYS A 53 -2.28 7.54 5.26
N HIS A 54 -2.80 7.08 4.12
CA HIS A 54 -2.49 7.69 2.83
C HIS A 54 -3.76 8.06 2.08
N ALA A 55 -3.70 9.19 1.37
CA ALA A 55 -4.79 9.60 0.50
C ALA A 55 -4.86 8.68 -0.72
N ARG A 56 -6.06 8.29 -1.06
CA ARG A 56 -6.31 7.57 -2.30
C ARG A 56 -6.72 8.59 -3.37
N LEU A 57 -5.92 8.67 -4.43
CA LEU A 57 -6.14 9.67 -5.47
C LEU A 57 -6.85 9.03 -6.66
N ASN A 58 -7.60 9.86 -7.39
CA ASN A 58 -8.22 9.43 -8.65
C ASN A 58 -7.21 9.66 -9.78
N PRO A 59 -6.63 8.58 -10.35
CA PRO A 59 -5.62 8.73 -11.40
C PRO A 59 -6.12 9.46 -12.64
N GLN A 60 -7.40 9.30 -12.98
CA GLN A 60 -7.98 9.95 -14.15
C GLN A 60 -8.03 11.47 -13.98
N ALA A 61 -8.35 11.93 -12.77
CA ALA A 61 -8.36 13.36 -12.46
C ALA A 61 -6.98 14.00 -12.58
N LEU A 62 -5.91 13.19 -12.47
CA LEU A 62 -4.52 13.63 -12.57
C LEU A 62 -3.93 13.39 -13.95
N GLY A 63 -4.76 13.00 -14.93
CA GLY A 63 -4.29 12.74 -16.29
C GLY A 63 -3.62 11.39 -16.51
N GLN A 64 -3.70 10.49 -15.56
CA GLN A 64 -3.10 9.14 -15.64
C GLN A 64 -4.18 8.14 -16.03
N HIS A 65 -4.65 8.22 -17.25
CA HIS A 65 -5.84 7.48 -17.72
C HIS A 65 -5.61 6.00 -18.00
N LEU A 66 -4.36 5.60 -18.23
CA LEU A 66 -4.04 4.24 -18.64
C LEU A 66 -3.38 3.45 -17.52
N LEU A 67 -3.96 2.28 -17.22
CA LEU A 67 -3.36 1.31 -16.31
C LEU A 67 -2.85 0.14 -17.14
N VAL A 68 -1.57 -0.20 -16.98
CA VAL A 68 -0.95 -1.30 -17.69
C VAL A 68 -0.28 -2.24 -16.69
N PHE A 69 -0.51 -3.54 -16.86
CA PHE A 69 0.25 -4.57 -16.17
C PHE A 69 1.24 -5.18 -17.17
N VAL A 70 2.52 -5.18 -16.81
CA VAL A 70 3.59 -5.68 -17.66
C VAL A 70 4.19 -6.92 -17.02
N GLU A 71 4.20 -8.02 -17.77
CA GLU A 71 4.84 -9.26 -17.37
C GLU A 71 6.27 -9.27 -17.92
N ILE A 72 7.24 -9.49 -17.05
CA ILE A 72 8.65 -9.44 -17.42
C ILE A 72 9.31 -10.79 -17.12
N LYS A 73 10.01 -11.31 -18.12
CA LYS A 73 10.84 -12.50 -17.98
C LYS A 73 12.29 -12.12 -18.15
N LEU A 74 13.10 -12.42 -17.15
CA LEU A 74 14.54 -12.16 -17.22
C LEU A 74 15.26 -13.25 -18.00
N ARG A 75 16.26 -12.87 -18.79
CA ARG A 75 17.02 -13.81 -19.62
C ARG A 75 17.84 -14.80 -18.79
N SER A 76 18.35 -14.34 -17.67
CA SER A 76 19.13 -15.15 -16.75
C SER A 76 18.56 -15.00 -15.36
N LYS A 77 18.55 -16.09 -14.60
CA LYS A 77 18.06 -16.12 -13.23
C LYS A 77 19.17 -16.33 -12.22
N SER A 78 20.42 -16.20 -12.67
CA SER A 78 21.59 -16.41 -11.83
C SER A 78 22.17 -15.11 -11.31
N GLY A 79 22.82 -15.19 -10.16
CA GLY A 79 23.56 -14.09 -9.56
C GLY A 79 22.71 -12.93 -9.12
N ASN A 80 23.18 -11.72 -9.40
CA ASN A 80 22.58 -10.48 -8.93
C ASN A 80 21.54 -9.89 -9.88
N ILE A 81 21.07 -10.63 -10.87
CA ILE A 81 20.17 -10.08 -11.89
C ILE A 81 18.84 -9.61 -11.28
N PHE A 82 18.31 -10.30 -10.27
CA PHE A 82 17.10 -9.89 -9.58
C PHE A 82 17.33 -8.60 -8.80
N GLU A 83 18.47 -8.48 -8.17
CA GLU A 83 18.84 -7.27 -7.43
C GLU A 83 19.01 -6.08 -8.36
N ASP A 84 19.70 -6.28 -9.50
CA ASP A 84 19.93 -5.24 -10.49
C ASP A 84 18.60 -4.76 -11.09
N PHE A 85 17.72 -5.70 -11.45
CA PHE A 85 16.39 -5.37 -11.98
C PHE A 85 15.58 -4.57 -10.97
N ARG A 86 15.55 -5.03 -9.72
CA ARG A 86 14.83 -4.39 -8.64
C ARG A 86 15.30 -2.96 -8.43
N ARG A 87 16.60 -2.73 -8.46
CA ARG A 87 17.21 -1.41 -8.30
C ARG A 87 16.80 -0.46 -9.43
N GLU A 88 16.84 -0.96 -10.66
CA GLU A 88 16.49 -0.16 -11.83
C GLU A 88 15.03 0.25 -11.85
N VAL A 89 14.10 -0.67 -11.55
CA VAL A 89 12.67 -0.35 -11.58
C VAL A 89 12.28 0.67 -10.51
N MET A 90 12.99 0.72 -9.40
CA MET A 90 12.70 1.68 -8.34
C MET A 90 12.96 3.12 -8.75
N HIS A 91 13.74 3.34 -9.81
CA HIS A 91 14.04 4.67 -10.33
C HIS A 91 13.07 5.13 -11.42
N ILE A 92 12.10 4.30 -11.82
CA ILE A 92 11.11 4.67 -12.82
C ILE A 92 9.84 5.15 -12.12
N PRO A 93 9.50 6.46 -12.16
CA PRO A 93 8.39 6.98 -11.37
C PRO A 93 7.02 6.50 -11.83
N GLN A 94 6.87 6.05 -13.07
CA GLN A 94 5.60 5.54 -13.60
C GLN A 94 5.25 4.16 -13.04
N ILE A 95 6.22 3.44 -12.50
CA ILE A 95 5.99 2.12 -11.93
C ILE A 95 5.44 2.28 -10.52
N MET A 96 4.22 1.81 -10.30
CA MET A 96 3.54 1.91 -9.01
C MET A 96 3.82 0.71 -8.12
N GLU A 97 3.90 -0.46 -8.71
CA GLU A 97 4.13 -1.71 -7.99
C GLU A 97 4.97 -2.63 -8.85
N CYS A 98 5.80 -3.45 -8.18
CA CYS A 98 6.60 -4.48 -8.82
C CYS A 98 6.55 -5.71 -7.94
N HIS A 99 6.09 -6.82 -8.50
CA HIS A 99 5.91 -8.07 -7.76
C HIS A 99 6.74 -9.18 -8.39
N LEU A 100 7.48 -9.90 -7.54
CA LEU A 100 8.11 -11.14 -7.94
C LEU A 100 7.03 -12.21 -7.97
N VAL A 101 6.90 -12.87 -9.12
CA VAL A 101 5.85 -13.87 -9.30
C VAL A 101 6.45 -15.24 -9.61
N SER A 102 5.75 -16.29 -9.19
CA SER A 102 6.12 -17.66 -9.55
C SER A 102 5.46 -18.02 -10.89
N GLY A 103 6.09 -18.93 -11.65
CA GLY A 103 5.57 -19.39 -12.93
C GLY A 103 6.46 -19.01 -14.08
N GLU A 104 5.86 -18.76 -15.23
CA GLU A 104 6.58 -18.52 -16.48
C GLU A 104 7.32 -17.18 -16.50
N TYR A 105 6.72 -16.16 -15.89
CA TYR A 105 7.30 -14.82 -15.83
C TYR A 105 7.95 -14.58 -14.47
N ASP A 106 8.91 -13.66 -14.42
CA ASP A 106 9.65 -13.35 -13.21
C ASP A 106 9.02 -12.20 -12.42
N TYR A 107 8.54 -11.17 -13.12
CA TYR A 107 7.96 -9.98 -12.48
C TYR A 107 6.68 -9.55 -13.15
N LEU A 108 5.77 -9.02 -12.32
CA LEU A 108 4.57 -8.32 -12.75
C LEU A 108 4.67 -6.88 -12.26
N ILE A 109 4.60 -5.93 -13.20
CA ILE A 109 4.73 -4.50 -12.91
C ILE A 109 3.42 -3.80 -13.20
N LYS A 110 2.98 -2.94 -12.27
CA LYS A 110 1.82 -2.10 -12.44
C LYS A 110 2.26 -0.68 -12.78
N VAL A 111 1.79 -0.15 -13.90
CA VAL A 111 2.20 1.15 -14.42
C VAL A 111 0.98 2.03 -14.69
N ARG A 112 1.06 3.29 -14.31
CA ARG A 112 0.07 4.32 -14.65
C ARG A 112 0.67 5.30 -15.62
N LEU A 113 -0.02 5.55 -16.72
CA LEU A 113 0.45 6.40 -17.81
C LEU A 113 -0.68 7.28 -18.32
N PRO A 114 -0.36 8.48 -18.89
CA PRO A 114 -1.40 9.33 -19.48
C PRO A 114 -2.00 8.72 -20.75
N ASN A 115 -1.19 8.01 -21.56
CA ASN A 115 -1.65 7.40 -22.81
C ASN A 115 -0.69 6.31 -23.27
N MET A 116 -1.03 5.62 -24.37
CA MET A 116 -0.19 4.55 -24.92
C MET A 116 1.15 5.04 -25.47
N ASN A 117 1.23 6.30 -25.89
CA ASN A 117 2.50 6.84 -26.38
C ASN A 117 3.56 6.87 -25.25
N ALA A 118 3.15 7.17 -24.03
CA ALA A 118 4.05 7.18 -22.88
C ALA A 118 4.53 5.77 -22.52
N TYR A 119 3.76 4.73 -22.86
CA TYR A 119 4.15 3.34 -22.65
C TYR A 119 5.36 2.95 -23.50
N ARG A 120 5.42 3.47 -24.70
CA ARG A 120 6.50 3.20 -25.65
C ARG A 120 7.74 4.00 -25.31
#